data_263b1a8af6cd36eee36aab370c433068
#
_entry.id   263b1a8af6cd36eee36aab370c433068
#
_cell.length_a   1.000
_cell.length_b   1.000
_cell.length_c   1.000
_cell.angle_alpha   90.00
_cell.angle_beta   90.00
_cell.angle_gamma   90.00
#
_symmetry.space_group_name_H-M   'P 1'
#
loop_
_entity.id
_entity.type
_entity.pdbx_description
1 polymer ?
#
loop_
_entity_poly.entity_id
_entity_poly.type
_entity_poly.pdbx_seq_one_letter_code
_entity_poly.pdbx_strand_id
1 'polypeptide(L)'
;RDRYIPGQIVNIQIIYDTTDNNENLSGLGLKVHYDSSLINPKGENSGVNASVTTFGNPKISDDIDDLDNDSSTDKFIDIVWADFNANFPGSELPTELASLTFESSKEILDTVTGESKINFTSTNPAENYDFIGESITLKPLVFTLDVDGNENVSALGDGLMIIRKLFGSAFADDALTNKAISDNATRTTDEIHEYIQSGIDSLALDVDKNGTVTALGDGLMIIRHLFGSAFSGDALIDKAISSESPYYGEDNGSQMVADNIDSLLV
;
A
#
# COMPACT_ATOMS: atom_id res chain seq x y z
N ARG A 1 -0.25 4.44 9.60
CA ARG A 1 -0.76 3.17 9.01
C ARG A 1 0.44 2.42 8.47
N ASP A 2 0.73 1.23 9.01
CA ASP A 2 1.90 0.42 8.69
C ASP A 2 1.67 -0.50 7.47
N ARG A 3 0.64 -0.21 6.65
CA ARG A 3 0.26 -1.00 5.48
C ARG A 3 0.16 -0.15 4.23
N TYR A 4 0.63 -0.69 3.11
CA TYR A 4 0.53 -0.05 1.80
C TYR A 4 -0.13 -0.99 0.79
N ILE A 5 -0.74 -0.41 -0.23
CA ILE A 5 -1.33 -1.15 -1.35
C ILE A 5 -0.31 -1.18 -2.48
N PRO A 6 0.07 -2.36 -3.03
CA PRO A 6 0.99 -2.46 -4.15
C PRO A 6 0.57 -1.59 -5.34
N GLY A 7 1.52 -0.83 -5.89
CA GLY A 7 1.29 0.11 -6.97
C GLY A 7 0.72 1.47 -6.57
N GLN A 8 0.55 1.74 -5.26
CA GLN A 8 0.02 3.02 -4.77
C GLN A 8 1.08 3.90 -4.10
N ILE A 9 0.68 5.14 -3.83
CA ILE A 9 1.50 6.13 -3.15
C ILE A 9 1.49 5.89 -1.65
N VAL A 10 2.70 5.88 -1.07
CA VAL A 10 2.94 5.86 0.38
C VAL A 10 3.54 7.20 0.79
N ASN A 11 2.90 7.89 1.72
CA ASN A 11 3.42 9.14 2.28
C ASN A 11 3.89 8.93 3.71
N ILE A 12 5.09 9.43 4.03
CA ILE A 12 5.74 9.31 5.33
C ILE A 12 6.11 10.69 5.78
N GLN A 13 5.80 11.03 7.04
CA GLN A 13 6.19 12.28 7.68
C GLN A 13 7.46 12.07 8.50
N ILE A 14 8.41 12.98 8.38
CA ILE A 14 9.60 13.07 9.22
C ILE A 14 9.30 14.08 10.33
N ILE A 15 9.03 13.56 11.52
CA ILE A 15 8.82 14.39 12.71
C ILE A 15 10.13 14.44 13.50
N TYR A 16 10.53 15.62 13.88
CA TYR A 16 11.75 15.89 14.62
C TYR A 16 11.44 16.42 16.00
N ASP A 17 12.20 15.92 16.98
CA ASP A 17 12.12 16.37 18.37
C ASP A 17 13.49 16.31 19.03
N THR A 18 13.64 16.97 20.17
CA THR A 18 14.81 16.89 21.04
C THR A 18 14.35 16.67 22.49
N THR A 19 15.13 15.91 23.25
CA THR A 19 14.77 15.53 24.65
C THR A 19 14.67 16.73 25.61
N ASP A 20 15.27 17.85 25.23
CA ASP A 20 15.31 19.10 26.02
C ASP A 20 14.53 20.25 25.40
N ASN A 21 13.75 19.97 24.33
CA ASN A 21 12.99 20.95 23.55
C ASN A 21 13.87 22.08 22.98
N ASN A 22 15.10 21.77 22.58
CA ASN A 22 16.01 22.75 22.00
C ASN A 22 15.70 22.99 20.52
N GLU A 23 15.17 24.15 20.21
CA GLU A 23 14.78 24.60 18.87
C GLU A 23 15.94 25.33 18.13
N ASN A 24 17.12 25.42 18.77
CA ASN A 24 18.21 26.28 18.33
C ASN A 24 19.49 25.47 18.09
N LEU A 25 19.42 24.50 17.19
CA LEU A 25 20.55 23.70 16.76
C LEU A 25 21.12 24.19 15.42
N SER A 26 22.31 23.70 15.03
CA SER A 26 22.95 24.08 13.77
C SER A 26 22.44 23.30 12.56
N GLY A 27 21.63 22.26 12.76
CA GLY A 27 21.07 21.47 11.68
C GLY A 27 21.06 19.97 11.95
N LEU A 28 20.70 19.22 10.90
CA LEU A 28 20.64 17.75 10.90
C LEU A 28 21.01 17.23 9.50
N GLY A 29 21.89 16.24 9.43
CA GLY A 29 22.08 15.41 8.25
C GLY A 29 21.37 14.07 8.44
N LEU A 30 20.37 13.78 7.64
CA LEU A 30 19.52 12.59 7.75
C LEU A 30 19.65 11.74 6.50
N LYS A 31 19.81 10.43 6.69
CA LYS A 31 19.65 9.43 5.64
C LYS A 31 18.40 8.61 5.91
N VAL A 32 17.56 8.47 4.89
CA VAL A 32 16.35 7.67 4.93
C VAL A 32 16.56 6.45 4.05
N HIS A 33 16.84 5.32 4.67
CA HIS A 33 17.15 4.05 4.00
C HIS A 33 15.86 3.31 3.63
N TYR A 34 15.83 2.65 2.46
CA TYR A 34 14.69 1.92 1.96
C TYR A 34 15.10 0.81 1.00
N ASP A 35 14.20 -0.16 0.77
CA ASP A 35 14.32 -1.22 -0.23
C ASP A 35 13.75 -0.74 -1.57
N SER A 36 14.63 -0.49 -2.55
CA SER A 36 14.23 0.03 -3.86
C SER A 36 13.50 -1.01 -4.73
N SER A 37 13.53 -2.27 -4.38
CA SER A 37 12.74 -3.31 -5.05
C SER A 37 11.24 -3.23 -4.68
N LEU A 38 10.93 -2.69 -3.48
CA LEU A 38 9.57 -2.62 -2.92
C LEU A 38 8.94 -1.24 -3.03
N ILE A 39 9.72 -0.18 -2.76
CA ILE A 39 9.25 1.20 -2.80
C ILE A 39 10.27 2.12 -3.47
N ASN A 40 9.82 3.10 -4.22
CA ASN A 40 10.71 4.07 -4.87
C ASN A 40 10.23 5.51 -4.63
N PRO A 41 11.13 6.45 -4.34
CA PRO A 41 10.78 7.86 -4.23
C PRO A 41 10.11 8.37 -5.49
N LYS A 42 9.02 9.14 -5.34
CA LYS A 42 8.23 9.67 -6.45
C LYS A 42 8.06 11.17 -6.34
N GLY A 43 8.35 11.87 -7.42
CA GLY A 43 8.23 13.31 -7.52
C GLY A 43 9.57 14.03 -7.61
N GLU A 44 9.52 15.36 -7.53
CA GLU A 44 10.71 16.20 -7.52
C GLU A 44 11.51 16.04 -6.21
N ASN A 45 12.76 16.48 -6.19
CA ASN A 45 13.63 16.44 -5.01
C ASN A 45 13.70 15.05 -4.34
N SER A 46 13.78 13.99 -5.13
CA SER A 46 13.82 12.61 -4.59
C SER A 46 12.57 12.25 -3.76
N GLY A 47 11.41 12.79 -4.11
CA GLY A 47 10.16 12.56 -3.38
C GLY A 47 10.04 13.32 -2.06
N VAL A 48 10.98 14.21 -1.74
CA VAL A 48 11.00 14.99 -0.49
C VAL A 48 10.24 16.30 -0.68
N ASN A 49 9.21 16.51 0.14
CA ASN A 49 8.52 17.78 0.29
C ASN A 49 8.90 18.39 1.65
N ALA A 50 9.81 19.34 1.64
CA ALA A 50 10.40 19.93 2.83
C ALA A 50 9.48 20.97 3.46
N SER A 51 9.10 20.76 4.74
CA SER A 51 8.39 21.74 5.58
C SER A 51 9.38 22.75 6.16
N VAL A 52 10.61 22.31 6.47
CA VAL A 52 11.74 23.16 6.83
C VAL A 52 12.75 23.15 5.68
N THR A 53 13.21 24.32 5.25
CA THR A 53 14.10 24.48 4.08
C THR A 53 15.37 23.66 4.23
N THR A 54 15.65 22.78 3.26
CA THR A 54 16.84 21.95 3.20
C THR A 54 18.07 22.73 2.72
N PHE A 55 19.25 22.31 3.15
CA PHE A 55 20.53 22.80 2.64
C PHE A 55 20.92 22.01 1.38
N GLY A 56 20.54 22.54 0.24
CA GLY A 56 20.67 21.85 -1.05
C GLY A 56 19.51 20.88 -1.33
N ASN A 57 19.57 20.21 -2.49
CA ASN A 57 18.54 19.26 -2.90
C ASN A 57 18.81 17.89 -2.31
N PRO A 58 17.79 17.19 -1.80
CA PRO A 58 17.89 15.79 -1.41
C PRO A 58 18.41 14.90 -2.56
N LYS A 59 19.20 13.88 -2.23
CA LYS A 59 19.83 12.99 -3.20
C LYS A 59 19.63 11.52 -2.83
N ILE A 60 19.37 10.70 -3.85
CA ILE A 60 19.34 9.24 -3.71
C ILE A 60 20.74 8.71 -3.99
N SER A 61 21.18 7.77 -3.16
CA SER A 61 22.45 7.04 -3.30
C SER A 61 22.24 5.56 -2.95
N ASP A 62 23.12 4.71 -3.51
CA ASP A 62 23.18 3.29 -3.16
C ASP A 62 23.79 3.13 -1.75
N ASP A 63 23.25 2.24 -0.95
CA ASP A 63 23.75 1.93 0.41
C ASP A 63 24.74 0.75 0.38
N ILE A 64 25.86 0.95 -0.30
CA ILE A 64 26.89 -0.09 -0.52
C ILE A 64 27.55 -0.51 0.80
N ASP A 65 27.64 0.41 1.75
CA ASP A 65 28.35 0.22 3.02
C ASP A 65 27.42 -0.26 4.15
N ASP A 66 26.13 -0.50 3.85
CA ASP A 66 25.10 -0.95 4.81
C ASP A 66 25.11 -0.05 6.09
N LEU A 67 24.88 1.25 5.86
CA LEU A 67 25.05 2.30 6.87
C LEU A 67 24.04 2.23 8.01
N ASP A 68 22.90 1.57 7.80
CA ASP A 68 21.86 1.33 8.80
C ASP A 68 21.93 -0.07 9.43
N ASN A 69 22.91 -0.91 9.00
CA ASN A 69 23.06 -2.32 9.38
C ASN A 69 21.82 -3.17 9.08
N ASP A 70 21.13 -2.87 7.99
CA ASP A 70 19.98 -3.64 7.50
C ASP A 70 20.13 -3.95 6.01
N SER A 71 20.66 -5.11 5.69
CA SER A 71 20.90 -5.54 4.31
C SER A 71 19.63 -5.68 3.45
N SER A 72 18.44 -5.46 4.02
CA SER A 72 17.19 -5.40 3.28
C SER A 72 16.95 -4.03 2.63
N THR A 73 17.67 -2.99 3.05
CA THR A 73 17.66 -1.66 2.43
C THR A 73 18.87 -1.50 1.51
N ASP A 74 18.67 -1.10 0.28
CA ASP A 74 19.73 -1.00 -0.74
C ASP A 74 20.05 0.45 -1.16
N LYS A 75 19.19 1.40 -0.77
CA LYS A 75 19.32 2.83 -1.09
C LYS A 75 18.95 3.71 0.09
N PHE A 76 19.47 4.95 0.04
CA PHE A 76 19.01 6.00 0.94
C PHE A 76 18.79 7.34 0.23
N ILE A 77 17.93 8.16 0.83
CA ILE A 77 17.76 9.58 0.49
C ILE A 77 18.57 10.38 1.52
N ASP A 78 19.54 11.17 1.05
CA ASP A 78 20.34 12.07 1.88
C ASP A 78 19.67 13.45 1.92
N ILE A 79 19.30 13.92 3.11
CA ILE A 79 18.62 15.18 3.35
C ILE A 79 19.41 15.94 4.39
N VAL A 80 19.74 17.20 4.09
CA VAL A 80 20.52 18.03 4.99
C VAL A 80 19.75 19.31 5.33
N TRP A 81 19.69 19.61 6.60
CA TRP A 81 19.29 20.92 7.11
C TRP A 81 20.49 21.56 7.77
N ALA A 82 20.74 22.82 7.51
CA ALA A 82 21.82 23.57 8.14
C ALA A 82 21.40 25.03 8.38
N ASP A 83 21.59 25.50 9.59
CA ASP A 83 21.43 26.91 9.96
C ASP A 83 22.69 27.41 10.67
N PHE A 84 23.44 28.29 10.00
CA PHE A 84 24.70 28.86 10.52
C PHE A 84 24.51 29.82 11.70
N ASN A 85 23.25 30.20 11.99
CA ASN A 85 22.90 31.01 13.15
C ASN A 85 22.41 30.17 14.33
N ALA A 86 22.45 28.84 14.20
CA ALA A 86 21.95 27.90 15.19
C ALA A 86 20.46 28.17 15.54
N ASN A 87 19.60 28.21 14.52
CA ASN A 87 18.15 28.39 14.67
C ASN A 87 17.39 27.26 13.95
N PHE A 88 17.91 26.02 14.01
CA PHE A 88 17.26 24.84 13.46
C PHE A 88 16.55 24.08 14.59
N PRO A 89 15.32 23.59 14.38
CA PRO A 89 14.47 23.77 13.20
C PRO A 89 13.79 25.16 13.12
N GLY A 90 13.92 25.99 14.13
CA GLY A 90 13.36 27.34 14.17
C GLY A 90 11.82 27.36 14.38
N SER A 91 11.28 26.29 14.92
CA SER A 91 9.85 26.09 15.22
C SER A 91 9.69 25.27 16.48
N GLU A 92 8.53 25.41 17.13
CA GLU A 92 8.17 24.62 18.33
C GLU A 92 8.25 23.12 18.04
N LEU A 93 8.82 22.36 19.00
CA LEU A 93 9.01 20.91 18.92
C LEU A 93 7.85 20.16 19.62
N PRO A 94 7.45 18.97 19.13
CA PRO A 94 7.92 18.30 17.92
C PRO A 94 7.46 19.00 16.63
N THR A 95 8.26 18.97 15.56
CA THR A 95 7.94 19.62 14.30
C THR A 95 8.14 18.69 13.09
N GLU A 96 7.35 18.88 12.03
CA GLU A 96 7.54 18.22 10.76
C GLU A 96 8.67 18.88 9.97
N LEU A 97 9.74 18.13 9.68
CA LEU A 97 10.82 18.62 8.82
C LEU A 97 10.51 18.44 7.34
N ALA A 98 9.90 17.34 6.99
CA ALA A 98 9.54 17.01 5.61
C ALA A 98 8.49 15.90 5.56
N SER A 99 7.82 15.76 4.42
CA SER A 99 7.13 14.53 4.03
C SER A 99 7.84 13.86 2.85
N LEU A 100 7.82 12.55 2.82
CA LEU A 100 8.38 11.70 1.76
C LEU A 100 7.26 11.03 1.00
N THR A 101 7.32 11.08 -0.32
CA THR A 101 6.39 10.38 -1.20
C THR A 101 7.11 9.22 -1.88
N PHE A 102 6.62 8.01 -1.68
CA PHE A 102 7.08 6.80 -2.37
C PHE A 102 5.96 6.23 -3.24
N GLU A 103 6.33 5.53 -4.29
CA GLU A 103 5.45 4.65 -5.05
C GLU A 103 5.86 3.21 -4.76
N SER A 104 4.92 2.38 -4.34
CA SER A 104 5.19 0.97 -4.10
C SER A 104 5.20 0.17 -5.41
N SER A 105 6.05 -0.86 -5.48
CA SER A 105 6.14 -1.76 -6.64
C SER A 105 4.83 -2.52 -6.84
N LYS A 106 4.45 -2.74 -8.11
CA LYS A 106 3.28 -3.58 -8.47
C LYS A 106 3.60 -5.07 -8.45
N GLU A 107 4.87 -5.45 -8.54
CA GLU A 107 5.32 -6.85 -8.70
C GLU A 107 5.31 -7.67 -7.40
N ILE A 108 4.93 -7.07 -6.26
CA ILE A 108 4.94 -7.72 -4.94
C ILE A 108 3.84 -8.79 -4.78
N LEU A 109 2.94 -8.93 -5.76
CA LEU A 109 1.74 -9.77 -5.67
C LEU A 109 2.03 -11.29 -5.59
N ASP A 110 3.22 -11.75 -5.99
CA ASP A 110 3.55 -13.18 -6.03
C ASP A 110 4.34 -13.71 -4.81
N THR A 111 4.78 -12.83 -3.91
CA THR A 111 5.51 -13.25 -2.70
C THR A 111 4.98 -12.54 -1.46
N VAL A 112 4.29 -13.27 -0.61
CA VAL A 112 3.62 -12.84 0.65
C VAL A 112 4.56 -12.19 1.70
N THR A 113 5.81 -11.90 1.37
CA THR A 113 6.86 -11.47 2.33
C THR A 113 7.42 -10.07 2.08
N GLY A 114 6.77 -9.25 1.28
CA GLY A 114 7.28 -7.91 0.92
C GLY A 114 7.16 -6.86 2.02
N GLU A 115 7.61 -7.15 3.25
CA GLU A 115 7.78 -6.10 4.26
C GLU A 115 8.90 -5.16 3.81
N SER A 116 8.61 -3.87 3.64
CA SER A 116 9.63 -2.85 3.39
C SER A 116 9.95 -2.13 4.68
N LYS A 117 11.22 -2.02 4.99
CA LYS A 117 11.68 -1.21 6.11
C LYS A 117 12.11 0.17 5.61
N ILE A 118 11.87 1.15 6.45
CA ILE A 118 12.43 2.49 6.33
C ILE A 118 13.20 2.74 7.61
N ASN A 119 14.51 2.87 7.47
CA ASN A 119 15.41 3.14 8.58
C ASN A 119 15.96 4.55 8.47
N PHE A 120 16.36 5.10 9.60
CA PHE A 120 16.90 6.45 9.66
C PHE A 120 18.29 6.43 10.32
N THR A 121 19.26 7.07 9.68
CA THR A 121 20.57 7.31 10.27
C THR A 121 20.95 8.77 10.14
N SER A 122 21.79 9.27 11.05
CA SER A 122 22.34 10.60 10.97
C SER A 122 23.84 10.56 10.80
N THR A 123 24.35 11.35 9.85
CA THR A 123 25.79 11.48 9.62
C THR A 123 26.43 12.53 10.51
N ASN A 124 25.63 13.40 11.13
CA ASN A 124 26.16 14.55 11.87
C ASN A 124 25.11 15.03 12.89
N PRO A 125 24.89 14.29 13.99
CA PRO A 125 24.08 14.80 15.09
C PRO A 125 24.72 16.06 15.68
N ALA A 126 23.91 16.93 16.24
CA ALA A 126 24.42 18.11 16.92
C ALA A 126 25.30 17.71 18.12
N GLU A 127 26.27 18.55 18.45
CA GLU A 127 27.18 18.30 19.56
C GLU A 127 26.39 18.08 20.87
N ASN A 128 26.72 17.01 21.59
CA ASN A 128 26.08 16.53 22.82
C ASN A 128 24.66 15.90 22.63
N TYR A 129 24.29 15.55 21.39
CA TYR A 129 23.06 14.81 21.10
C TYR A 129 23.39 13.46 20.46
N ASP A 130 22.67 12.43 20.88
CA ASP A 130 22.64 11.15 20.20
C ASP A 130 21.43 11.13 19.26
N PHE A 131 21.63 10.59 18.04
CA PHE A 131 20.55 10.43 17.10
C PHE A 131 19.77 9.13 17.39
N ILE A 132 18.46 9.24 17.49
CA ILE A 132 17.55 8.11 17.60
C ILE A 132 16.58 8.19 16.43
N GLY A 133 16.64 7.22 15.51
CA GLY A 133 15.70 7.06 14.40
C GLY A 133 14.80 5.85 14.67
N GLU A 134 13.49 6.07 14.68
CA GLU A 134 12.52 4.97 14.79
C GLU A 134 12.27 4.35 13.42
N SER A 135 12.61 3.07 13.24
CA SER A 135 12.34 2.35 12.01
C SER A 135 10.86 2.11 11.80
N ILE A 136 10.43 2.22 10.54
CA ILE A 136 9.07 1.93 10.12
C ILE A 136 9.07 0.63 9.32
N THR A 137 8.21 -0.32 9.66
CA THR A 137 7.96 -1.51 8.83
C THR A 137 6.66 -1.33 8.07
N LEU A 138 6.75 -1.23 6.75
CA LEU A 138 5.61 -1.17 5.84
C LEU A 138 5.27 -2.58 5.37
N LYS A 139 4.02 -3.00 5.56
CA LYS A 139 3.52 -4.31 5.12
C LYS A 139 2.61 -4.13 3.91
N PRO A 140 2.74 -4.95 2.87
CA PRO A 140 1.77 -4.92 1.79
C PRO A 140 0.39 -5.29 2.33
N LEU A 141 -0.61 -4.55 1.91
CA LEU A 141 -1.99 -4.94 2.13
C LEU A 141 -2.33 -5.99 1.07
N VAL A 142 -2.27 -7.26 1.45
CA VAL A 142 -2.77 -8.33 0.59
C VAL A 142 -4.27 -8.14 0.44
N PHE A 143 -4.74 -8.05 -0.81
CA PHE A 143 -6.17 -7.91 -1.07
C PHE A 143 -6.89 -9.21 -0.70
N THR A 144 -7.97 -9.09 0.05
CA THR A 144 -8.86 -10.20 0.39
C THR A 144 -10.30 -9.84 0.03
N LEU A 145 -11.17 -10.84 -0.08
CA LEU A 145 -12.59 -10.62 -0.36
C LEU A 145 -13.37 -10.06 0.83
N ASP A 146 -12.79 -9.98 2.04
CA ASP A 146 -13.38 -9.26 3.18
C ASP A 146 -13.22 -7.75 2.95
N VAL A 147 -14.10 -7.18 2.14
CA VAL A 147 -13.96 -5.78 1.71
C VAL A 147 -14.46 -4.77 2.74
N ASP A 148 -15.31 -5.17 3.67
CA ASP A 148 -15.75 -4.29 4.77
C ASP A 148 -14.92 -4.47 6.06
N GLY A 149 -14.02 -5.47 6.11
CA GLY A 149 -13.06 -5.68 7.19
C GLY A 149 -13.69 -6.24 8.46
N ASN A 150 -14.77 -7.03 8.32
CA ASN A 150 -15.49 -7.62 9.45
C ASN A 150 -15.01 -9.04 9.81
N GLU A 151 -13.93 -9.53 9.17
CA GLU A 151 -13.36 -10.87 9.32
C GLU A 151 -14.27 -12.01 8.82
N ASN A 152 -15.27 -11.68 7.96
CA ASN A 152 -16.19 -12.68 7.41
C ASN A 152 -16.56 -12.34 5.95
N VAL A 153 -16.21 -13.21 5.02
CA VAL A 153 -16.53 -13.05 3.61
C VAL A 153 -17.89 -13.65 3.28
N SER A 154 -18.76 -12.87 2.66
CA SER A 154 -20.13 -13.28 2.31
C SER A 154 -20.56 -12.87 0.90
N ALA A 155 -21.41 -13.68 0.26
CA ALA A 155 -21.89 -13.40 -1.10
C ALA A 155 -22.72 -12.11 -1.18
N LEU A 156 -23.61 -11.88 -0.19
CA LEU A 156 -24.55 -10.75 -0.17
C LEU A 156 -23.98 -9.51 0.54
N GLY A 157 -22.84 -9.61 1.19
CA GLY A 157 -22.05 -8.51 1.70
C GLY A 157 -20.94 -8.17 0.70
N ASP A 158 -19.79 -8.76 0.89
CA ASP A 158 -18.55 -8.47 0.16
C ASP A 158 -18.68 -8.70 -1.34
N GLY A 159 -19.17 -9.89 -1.75
CA GLY A 159 -19.39 -10.20 -3.17
C GLY A 159 -20.34 -9.21 -3.85
N LEU A 160 -21.41 -8.78 -3.15
CA LEU A 160 -22.32 -7.78 -3.66
C LEU A 160 -21.67 -6.38 -3.77
N MET A 161 -20.83 -5.98 -2.82
CA MET A 161 -20.12 -4.71 -2.88
C MET A 161 -19.06 -4.73 -4.01
N ILE A 162 -18.34 -5.83 -4.19
CA ILE A 162 -17.39 -6.00 -5.30
C ILE A 162 -18.09 -5.84 -6.65
N ILE A 163 -19.15 -6.61 -6.91
CA ILE A 163 -19.83 -6.56 -8.21
C ILE A 163 -20.47 -5.18 -8.47
N ARG A 164 -21.00 -4.50 -7.44
CA ARG A 164 -21.50 -3.13 -7.54
C ARG A 164 -20.40 -2.14 -7.93
N LYS A 165 -19.23 -2.21 -7.31
CA LYS A 165 -18.07 -1.38 -7.66
C LYS A 165 -17.69 -1.55 -9.12
N LEU A 166 -17.68 -2.80 -9.61
CA LEU A 166 -17.37 -3.12 -11.00
C LEU A 166 -18.42 -2.63 -12.00
N PHE A 167 -19.68 -2.41 -11.58
CA PHE A 167 -20.68 -1.71 -12.39
C PHE A 167 -20.49 -0.19 -12.45
N GLY A 168 -19.50 0.35 -11.72
CA GLY A 168 -19.09 1.75 -11.82
C GLY A 168 -20.08 2.74 -11.24
N SER A 169 -20.34 3.84 -11.96
CA SER A 169 -21.09 5.00 -11.44
C SER A 169 -22.56 4.71 -11.06
N ALA A 170 -23.11 3.57 -11.46
CA ALA A 170 -24.44 3.13 -11.03
C ALA A 170 -24.53 2.87 -9.51
N PHE A 171 -23.37 2.61 -8.88
CA PHE A 171 -23.25 2.35 -7.45
C PHE A 171 -22.21 3.26 -6.81
N ALA A 172 -22.22 4.55 -7.15
CA ALA A 172 -21.36 5.55 -6.52
C ALA A 172 -21.80 5.82 -5.06
N ASP A 173 -20.87 6.34 -4.28
CA ASP A 173 -21.09 6.77 -2.90
C ASP A 173 -21.77 5.67 -2.04
N ASP A 174 -22.76 6.02 -1.24
CA ASP A 174 -23.46 5.09 -0.35
C ASP A 174 -24.25 3.99 -1.07
N ALA A 175 -24.46 4.10 -2.39
CA ALA A 175 -25.12 3.04 -3.16
C ALA A 175 -24.30 1.75 -3.21
N LEU A 176 -22.96 1.83 -3.06
CA LEU A 176 -22.08 0.68 -2.99
C LEU A 176 -22.44 -0.22 -1.81
N THR A 177 -22.52 0.37 -0.62
CA THR A 177 -22.64 -0.33 0.66
C THR A 177 -24.08 -0.55 1.11
N ASN A 178 -25.06 0.09 0.45
CA ASN A 178 -26.47 0.03 0.83
C ASN A 178 -26.96 -1.41 1.07
N LYS A 179 -27.31 -1.75 2.32
CA LYS A 179 -27.77 -3.09 2.77
C LYS A 179 -26.77 -4.24 2.51
N ALA A 180 -25.53 -3.94 2.16
CA ALA A 180 -24.49 -4.94 1.93
C ALA A 180 -23.40 -4.90 3.01
N ILE A 181 -23.09 -3.70 3.52
CA ILE A 181 -22.11 -3.53 4.60
C ILE A 181 -22.60 -4.16 5.91
N SER A 182 -21.71 -4.80 6.62
CA SER A 182 -21.98 -5.39 7.94
C SER A 182 -22.04 -4.34 9.04
N ASP A 183 -22.84 -4.59 10.09
CA ASP A 183 -22.85 -3.76 11.31
C ASP A 183 -21.50 -3.78 12.03
N ASN A 184 -20.65 -4.80 11.81
CA ASN A 184 -19.32 -4.96 12.38
C ASN A 184 -18.21 -4.52 11.41
N ALA A 185 -18.54 -3.84 10.32
CA ALA A 185 -17.55 -3.35 9.37
C ALA A 185 -16.54 -2.43 10.07
N THR A 186 -15.25 -2.60 9.76
CA THR A 186 -14.17 -1.74 10.25
C THR A 186 -13.78 -0.67 9.24
N ARG A 187 -14.25 -0.79 7.98
CA ARG A 187 -14.04 0.19 6.92
C ARG A 187 -15.32 1.00 6.68
N THR A 188 -15.14 2.29 6.44
CA THR A 188 -16.19 3.19 5.96
C THR A 188 -16.51 2.93 4.48
N THR A 189 -17.62 3.48 3.97
CA THR A 189 -17.99 3.39 2.54
C THR A 189 -16.85 3.86 1.62
N ASP A 190 -16.24 5.00 1.91
CA ASP A 190 -15.13 5.53 1.11
C ASP A 190 -13.91 4.61 1.14
N GLU A 191 -13.55 4.08 2.32
CA GLU A 191 -12.45 3.11 2.46
C GLU A 191 -12.75 1.80 1.73
N ILE A 192 -14.01 1.34 1.67
CA ILE A 192 -14.42 0.17 0.88
C ILE A 192 -14.28 0.45 -0.61
N HIS A 193 -14.68 1.65 -1.08
CA HIS A 193 -14.49 2.06 -2.47
C HIS A 193 -13.01 2.02 -2.89
N GLU A 194 -12.11 2.55 -2.05
CA GLU A 194 -10.67 2.56 -2.28
C GLU A 194 -10.08 1.15 -2.22
N TYR A 195 -10.51 0.34 -1.25
CA TYR A 195 -10.03 -1.02 -1.07
C TYR A 195 -10.39 -1.92 -2.26
N ILE A 196 -11.64 -1.90 -2.74
CA ILE A 196 -12.04 -2.66 -3.94
C ILE A 196 -11.30 -2.13 -5.18
N GLN A 197 -11.10 -0.80 -5.27
CA GLN A 197 -10.32 -0.21 -6.37
C GLN A 197 -8.89 -0.76 -6.38
N SER A 198 -8.26 -0.93 -5.23
CA SER A 198 -6.94 -1.54 -5.15
C SER A 198 -6.89 -2.98 -5.67
N GLY A 199 -7.94 -3.77 -5.41
CA GLY A 199 -8.07 -5.13 -5.95
C GLY A 199 -8.25 -5.14 -7.48
N ILE A 200 -8.88 -4.09 -8.05
CA ILE A 200 -8.98 -3.89 -9.50
C ILE A 200 -7.62 -3.51 -10.09
N ASP A 201 -6.98 -2.48 -9.53
CA ASP A 201 -5.72 -1.90 -10.05
C ASP A 201 -4.56 -2.89 -9.98
N SER A 202 -4.54 -3.76 -8.96
CA SER A 202 -3.56 -4.83 -8.78
C SER A 202 -3.88 -6.11 -9.55
N LEU A 203 -5.03 -6.17 -10.25
CA LEU A 203 -5.56 -7.38 -10.88
C LEU A 203 -5.78 -8.55 -9.89
N ALA A 204 -5.86 -8.30 -8.58
CA ALA A 204 -6.23 -9.33 -7.61
C ALA A 204 -7.62 -9.90 -7.86
N LEU A 205 -8.53 -9.05 -8.36
CA LEU A 205 -9.90 -9.44 -8.73
C LEU A 205 -10.04 -10.05 -10.15
N ASP A 206 -8.96 -10.14 -10.93
CA ASP A 206 -8.92 -10.85 -12.21
C ASP A 206 -8.79 -12.36 -11.94
N VAL A 207 -9.92 -13.00 -11.66
CA VAL A 207 -9.96 -14.40 -11.21
C VAL A 207 -9.86 -15.41 -12.36
N ASP A 208 -10.15 -14.99 -13.60
CA ASP A 208 -9.96 -15.82 -14.79
C ASP A 208 -8.63 -15.53 -15.52
N LYS A 209 -7.81 -14.60 -15.00
CA LYS A 209 -6.46 -14.24 -15.49
C LYS A 209 -6.43 -13.79 -16.96
N ASN A 210 -7.48 -13.11 -17.41
CA ASN A 210 -7.55 -12.57 -18.76
C ASN A 210 -6.91 -11.17 -18.89
N GLY A 211 -6.40 -10.58 -17.80
CA GLY A 211 -5.77 -9.26 -17.74
C GLY A 211 -6.74 -8.10 -17.54
N THR A 212 -8.03 -8.37 -17.33
CA THR A 212 -9.06 -7.34 -17.13
C THR A 212 -10.06 -7.76 -16.05
N VAL A 213 -10.46 -6.82 -15.19
CA VAL A 213 -11.47 -7.05 -14.14
C VAL A 213 -12.81 -6.51 -14.58
N THR A 214 -13.83 -7.37 -14.66
CA THR A 214 -15.16 -7.01 -15.15
C THR A 214 -16.31 -7.48 -14.24
N ALA A 215 -17.43 -6.73 -14.23
CA ALA A 215 -18.59 -7.06 -13.39
C ALA A 215 -19.24 -8.40 -13.75
N LEU A 216 -19.42 -8.67 -15.06
CA LEU A 216 -20.12 -9.88 -15.56
C LEU A 216 -19.17 -11.05 -15.82
N GLY A 217 -17.86 -10.83 -15.71
CA GLY A 217 -16.84 -11.86 -15.66
C GLY A 217 -16.49 -12.16 -14.20
N ASP A 218 -15.41 -11.54 -13.73
CA ASP A 218 -14.81 -11.78 -12.40
C ASP A 218 -15.81 -11.57 -11.26
N GLY A 219 -16.50 -10.43 -11.23
CA GLY A 219 -17.49 -10.12 -10.19
C GLY A 219 -18.59 -11.18 -10.11
N LEU A 220 -19.06 -11.68 -11.26
CA LEU A 220 -20.08 -12.73 -11.31
C LEU A 220 -19.52 -14.09 -10.86
N MET A 221 -18.28 -14.44 -11.22
CA MET A 221 -17.61 -15.67 -10.76
C MET A 221 -17.35 -15.64 -9.26
N ILE A 222 -16.88 -14.51 -8.73
CA ILE A 222 -16.64 -14.32 -7.29
C ILE A 222 -17.96 -14.51 -6.51
N ILE A 223 -19.04 -13.81 -6.87
CA ILE A 223 -20.29 -13.91 -6.12
C ILE A 223 -20.92 -15.31 -6.22
N ARG A 224 -20.80 -15.99 -7.37
CA ARG A 224 -21.21 -17.39 -7.54
C ARG A 224 -20.44 -18.32 -6.62
N HIS A 225 -19.11 -18.19 -6.56
CA HIS A 225 -18.27 -19.00 -5.70
C HIS A 225 -18.65 -18.84 -4.22
N LEU A 226 -18.89 -17.60 -3.79
CA LEU A 226 -19.32 -17.29 -2.43
C LEU A 226 -20.73 -17.82 -2.09
N PHE A 227 -21.57 -18.13 -3.07
CA PHE A 227 -22.82 -18.89 -2.88
C PHE A 227 -22.60 -20.39 -2.69
N GLY A 228 -21.37 -20.87 -2.86
CA GLY A 228 -20.96 -22.24 -2.58
C GLY A 228 -21.51 -23.26 -3.59
N SER A 229 -21.95 -24.41 -3.09
CA SER A 229 -22.31 -25.59 -3.94
C SER A 229 -23.38 -25.35 -4.99
N ALA A 230 -24.15 -24.26 -4.89
CA ALA A 230 -25.17 -23.89 -5.89
C ALA A 230 -24.53 -23.58 -7.27
N PHE A 231 -23.27 -23.16 -7.30
CA PHE A 231 -22.51 -22.79 -8.50
C PHE A 231 -21.18 -23.51 -8.58
N SER A 232 -21.11 -24.80 -8.22
CA SER A 232 -19.87 -25.57 -8.30
C SER A 232 -19.60 -26.10 -9.72
N GLY A 233 -18.32 -26.38 -10.03
CA GLY A 233 -17.90 -26.88 -11.33
C GLY A 233 -18.20 -25.87 -12.45
N ASP A 234 -18.63 -26.35 -13.60
CA ASP A 234 -18.86 -25.51 -14.79
C ASP A 234 -19.90 -24.40 -14.57
N ALA A 235 -20.81 -24.56 -13.60
CA ALA A 235 -21.77 -23.51 -13.25
C ALA A 235 -21.10 -22.25 -12.69
N LEU A 236 -19.87 -22.36 -12.13
CA LEU A 236 -19.10 -21.21 -11.66
C LEU A 236 -18.76 -20.26 -12.80
N ILE A 237 -18.26 -20.83 -13.91
CA ILE A 237 -17.70 -20.09 -15.04
C ILE A 237 -18.68 -19.89 -16.22
N ASP A 238 -19.87 -20.54 -16.20
CA ASP A 238 -20.83 -20.50 -17.31
C ASP A 238 -21.14 -19.05 -17.74
N LYS A 239 -20.83 -18.70 -19.00
CA LYS A 239 -21.00 -17.38 -19.64
C LYS A 239 -20.31 -16.22 -18.91
N ALA A 240 -19.51 -16.49 -17.88
CA ALA A 240 -18.77 -15.47 -17.13
C ALA A 240 -17.29 -15.47 -17.53
N ILE A 241 -16.68 -16.62 -17.74
CA ILE A 241 -15.27 -16.71 -18.13
C ILE A 241 -15.02 -16.07 -19.50
N SER A 242 -13.97 -15.29 -19.63
CA SER A 242 -13.54 -14.71 -20.89
C SER A 242 -12.94 -15.74 -21.83
N SER A 243 -13.18 -15.59 -23.14
CA SER A 243 -12.49 -16.40 -24.16
C SER A 243 -10.99 -16.13 -24.25
N GLU A 244 -10.50 -15.03 -23.64
CA GLU A 244 -9.10 -14.65 -23.53
C GLU A 244 -8.42 -15.23 -22.29
N SER A 245 -9.19 -15.83 -21.39
CA SER A 245 -8.68 -16.50 -20.20
C SER A 245 -7.85 -17.72 -20.59
N PRO A 246 -6.68 -17.96 -19.95
CA PRO A 246 -5.92 -19.20 -20.13
C PRO A 246 -6.67 -20.44 -19.65
N TYR A 247 -7.76 -20.26 -18.89
CA TYR A 247 -8.60 -21.36 -18.37
C TYR A 247 -9.81 -21.67 -19.24
N TYR A 248 -10.03 -20.88 -20.31
CA TYR A 248 -11.17 -21.07 -21.19
C TYR A 248 -11.05 -22.35 -22.01
N GLY A 249 -12.02 -23.26 -21.87
CA GLY A 249 -12.03 -24.54 -22.59
C GLY A 249 -11.13 -25.63 -22.00
N GLU A 250 -10.48 -25.36 -20.86
CA GLU A 250 -9.70 -26.35 -20.13
C GLU A 250 -10.60 -27.25 -19.27
N ASP A 251 -10.31 -28.57 -19.21
CA ASP A 251 -11.08 -29.56 -18.44
C ASP A 251 -11.19 -29.19 -16.93
N ASN A 252 -10.17 -28.48 -16.39
CA ASN A 252 -10.10 -28.03 -15.00
C ASN A 252 -10.25 -26.50 -14.86
N GLY A 253 -10.71 -25.81 -15.90
CA GLY A 253 -10.80 -24.33 -15.91
C GLY A 253 -11.64 -23.78 -14.75
N SER A 254 -12.78 -24.41 -14.46
CA SER A 254 -13.61 -24.01 -13.31
C SER A 254 -12.92 -24.19 -11.96
N GLN A 255 -12.09 -25.23 -11.80
CA GLN A 255 -11.31 -25.44 -10.58
C GLN A 255 -10.20 -24.37 -10.45
N MET A 256 -9.52 -24.02 -11.54
CA MET A 256 -8.48 -22.99 -11.51
C MET A 256 -9.05 -21.61 -11.13
N VAL A 257 -10.23 -21.27 -11.63
CA VAL A 257 -10.94 -20.04 -11.21
C VAL A 257 -11.32 -20.13 -9.73
N ALA A 258 -11.86 -21.27 -9.27
CA ALA A 258 -12.22 -21.46 -7.86
C ALA A 258 -10.98 -21.29 -6.94
N ASP A 259 -9.84 -21.91 -7.29
CA ASP A 259 -8.60 -21.81 -6.52
C ASP A 259 -8.08 -20.38 -6.43
N ASN A 260 -8.22 -19.59 -7.53
CA ASN A 260 -7.87 -18.16 -7.52
C ASN A 260 -8.78 -17.38 -6.55
N ILE A 261 -10.09 -17.67 -6.52
CA ILE A 261 -11.01 -17.00 -5.59
C ILE A 261 -10.73 -17.43 -4.16
N ASP A 262 -10.46 -18.73 -3.91
CA ASP A 262 -10.11 -19.25 -2.58
C ASP A 262 -8.85 -18.61 -2.01
N SER A 263 -7.87 -18.27 -2.85
CA SER A 263 -6.67 -17.55 -2.44
C SER A 263 -6.93 -16.15 -1.91
N LEU A 264 -8.11 -15.58 -2.17
CA LEU A 264 -8.55 -14.26 -1.71
C LEU A 264 -9.42 -14.33 -0.44
N LEU A 265 -9.72 -15.51 0.09
CA LEU A 265 -10.57 -15.68 1.27
C LEU A 265 -9.83 -15.54 2.61
N VAL A 266 -8.49 -15.41 2.60
CA VAL A 266 -7.62 -15.49 3.79
C VAL A 266 -7.32 -14.11 4.35
#